data_248d77b5a045dbb3a0a50d1b7a65b00f
#
_entry.id   248d77b5a045dbb3a0a50d1b7a65b00f
#
_cell.length_a   1.000
_cell.length_b   1.000
_cell.length_c   1.000
_cell.angle_alpha   90.00
_cell.angle_beta   90.00
_cell.angle_gamma   90.00
#
_symmetry.space_group_name_H-M   'P 1'
#
loop_
_entity.id
_entity.type
_entity.pdbx_description
1 polymer ?
#
loop_
_entity_poly.entity_id
_entity_poly.type
_entity_poly.pdbx_seq_one_letter_code
_entity_poly.pdbx_strand_id
1 'polypeptide(L)'
;MTIKLYDKDAYLTIFEAQVITCTKRENDYDIVLDQTLFFPEEGGQTCDRGTLNDVEVIDVQIINQEIHHYTNAPLSGSVKGKIDFNYRYNNMQNHSGEHVLSGLVKSMFGFDNSGFHLSDHEITTDYNGFLNEQQLQILEAKANEVILNNKVIHCFYPEDADLYDYRSK
;
A
#
# COMPACT_ATOMS: atom_id res chain seq x y z
N MET A 1 0.73 9.84 17.78
CA MET A 1 1.06 8.77 16.80
C MET A 1 -0.21 7.99 16.53
N THR A 2 -0.65 7.89 15.28
CA THR A 2 -1.84 7.14 14.88
C THR A 2 -1.58 5.63 14.94
N ILE A 3 -2.49 4.85 15.52
CA ILE A 3 -2.39 3.39 15.52
C ILE A 3 -2.78 2.88 14.13
N LYS A 4 -1.87 2.15 13.48
CA LYS A 4 -2.05 1.56 12.16
C LYS A 4 -2.77 0.22 12.28
N LEU A 5 -4.09 0.20 12.09
CA LEU A 5 -4.89 -1.03 12.20
C LEU A 5 -4.65 -1.98 11.02
N TYR A 6 -4.29 -1.45 9.86
CA TYR A 6 -3.97 -2.21 8.66
C TYR A 6 -2.70 -3.08 8.80
N ASP A 7 -1.79 -2.74 9.72
CA ASP A 7 -0.63 -3.58 10.04
C ASP A 7 -1.01 -4.87 10.78
N LYS A 8 -2.19 -4.88 11.44
CA LYS A 8 -2.70 -6.06 12.15
C LYS A 8 -3.50 -6.97 11.25
N ASP A 9 -4.35 -6.38 10.42
CA ASP A 9 -5.19 -7.10 9.47
C ASP A 9 -5.57 -6.17 8.30
N ALA A 10 -4.98 -6.41 7.14
CA ALA A 10 -5.23 -5.65 5.91
C ALA A 10 -6.60 -5.91 5.29
N TYR A 11 -7.33 -6.94 5.73
CA TYR A 11 -8.66 -7.31 5.22
C TYR A 11 -9.80 -6.63 5.98
N LEU A 12 -9.54 -5.97 7.09
CA LEU A 12 -10.56 -5.19 7.79
C LEU A 12 -11.00 -4.00 6.94
N THR A 13 -12.30 -3.75 6.92
CA THR A 13 -12.91 -2.70 6.08
C THR A 13 -13.65 -1.63 6.85
N ILE A 14 -13.95 -1.88 8.13
CA ILE A 14 -14.72 -0.99 9.00
C ILE A 14 -13.98 -0.83 10.31
N PHE A 15 -13.90 0.42 10.79
CA PHE A 15 -13.32 0.75 12.09
C PHE A 15 -14.00 1.95 12.70
N GLU A 16 -13.78 2.15 14.00
CA GLU A 16 -14.16 3.35 14.73
C GLU A 16 -12.90 4.05 15.22
N ALA A 17 -12.93 5.37 15.23
CA ALA A 17 -11.81 6.19 15.67
C ALA A 17 -12.29 7.50 16.29
N GLN A 18 -11.38 8.17 17.02
CA GLN A 18 -11.58 9.53 17.52
C GLN A 18 -10.79 10.53 16.67
N VAL A 19 -11.43 11.63 16.29
CA VAL A 19 -10.74 12.75 15.65
C VAL A 19 -9.88 13.44 16.69
N ILE A 20 -8.57 13.46 16.47
CA ILE A 20 -7.58 14.15 17.30
C ILE A 20 -7.47 15.62 16.85
N THR A 21 -7.34 15.83 15.53
CA THR A 21 -7.31 17.17 14.95
C THR A 21 -8.17 17.24 13.68
N CYS A 22 -8.76 18.40 13.44
CA CYS A 22 -9.44 18.75 12.20
C CYS A 22 -9.00 20.17 11.82
N THR A 23 -8.16 20.29 10.82
CA THR A 23 -7.60 21.58 10.38
C THR A 23 -8.11 21.92 8.99
N LYS A 24 -8.73 23.10 8.84
CA LYS A 24 -9.18 23.59 7.54
C LYS A 24 -7.98 23.99 6.68
N ARG A 25 -7.94 23.50 5.44
CA ARG A 25 -7.04 23.92 4.37
C ARG A 25 -7.80 24.80 3.35
N GLU A 26 -7.18 25.13 2.24
CA GLU A 26 -7.82 25.98 1.22
C GLU A 26 -9.08 25.34 0.63
N ASN A 27 -9.00 24.05 0.26
CA ASN A 27 -10.09 23.36 -0.45
C ASN A 27 -10.63 22.12 0.30
N ASP A 28 -9.99 21.70 1.37
CA ASP A 28 -10.29 20.47 2.09
C ASP A 28 -10.01 20.61 3.60
N TYR A 29 -10.12 19.50 4.32
CA TYR A 29 -9.83 19.41 5.75
C TYR A 29 -8.81 18.29 5.98
N ASP A 30 -7.81 18.59 6.80
CA ASP A 30 -6.81 17.66 7.28
C ASP A 30 -7.26 17.06 8.61
N ILE A 31 -7.51 15.76 8.62
CA ILE A 31 -8.03 15.02 9.76
C ILE A 31 -6.97 14.03 10.25
N VAL A 32 -6.59 14.15 11.51
CA VAL A 32 -5.76 13.15 12.19
C VAL A 32 -6.63 12.36 13.17
N LEU A 33 -6.51 11.03 13.12
CA LEU A 33 -7.24 10.09 13.96
C LEU A 33 -6.32 9.41 14.96
N ASP A 34 -6.87 8.91 16.08
CA ASP A 34 -6.16 8.08 17.06
C ASP A 34 -5.75 6.73 16.47
N GLN A 35 -6.57 6.17 15.56
CA GLN A 35 -6.31 4.94 14.83
C GLN A 35 -6.97 4.94 13.46
N THR A 36 -6.43 4.14 12.51
CA THR A 36 -6.97 4.09 11.16
C THR A 36 -6.72 2.75 10.47
N LEU A 37 -7.67 2.36 9.58
CA LEU A 37 -7.46 1.32 8.57
C LEU A 37 -6.97 1.89 7.23
N PHE A 38 -7.05 3.21 7.01
CA PHE A 38 -6.58 3.79 5.75
C PHE A 38 -5.07 3.66 5.60
N PHE A 39 -4.64 2.95 4.56
CA PHE A 39 -3.24 2.89 4.16
C PHE A 39 -2.87 4.21 3.45
N PRO A 40 -1.80 4.90 3.89
CA PRO A 40 -1.35 6.13 3.23
C PRO A 40 -0.63 5.83 1.92
N GLU A 41 -0.42 6.86 1.11
CA GLU A 41 0.48 6.75 -0.03
C GLU A 41 1.91 6.47 0.48
N GLU A 42 2.42 5.29 0.17
CA GLU A 42 3.75 4.85 0.61
C GLU A 42 4.31 3.77 -0.31
N GLY A 43 5.63 3.76 -0.51
CA GLY A 43 6.33 2.69 -1.21
C GLY A 43 5.95 2.54 -2.70
N GLY A 44 5.46 3.59 -3.34
CA GLY A 44 5.01 3.58 -4.73
C GLY A 44 3.56 3.12 -4.92
N GLN A 45 2.85 2.80 -3.82
CA GLN A 45 1.43 2.46 -3.82
C GLN A 45 0.59 3.69 -3.47
N THR A 46 -0.51 3.91 -4.21
CA THR A 46 -1.52 4.92 -3.90
C THR A 46 -2.22 4.64 -2.57
N CYS A 47 -2.69 5.70 -1.90
CA CYS A 47 -3.46 5.58 -0.66
C CYS A 47 -4.80 4.86 -0.88
N ASP A 48 -5.40 4.40 0.23
CA ASP A 48 -6.75 3.85 0.20
C ASP A 48 -7.81 4.90 -0.09
N ARG A 49 -8.96 4.39 -0.57
CA ARG A 49 -10.20 5.13 -0.75
C ARG A 49 -11.25 4.69 0.25
N GLY A 50 -12.20 5.56 0.54
CA GLY A 50 -13.29 5.25 1.44
C GLY A 50 -13.92 6.48 2.07
N THR A 51 -14.57 6.29 3.23
CA THR A 51 -15.31 7.36 3.92
C THR A 51 -15.04 7.36 5.42
N LEU A 52 -15.21 8.53 6.03
CA LEU A 52 -15.32 8.75 7.47
C LEU A 52 -16.67 9.40 7.76
N ASN A 53 -17.60 8.69 8.43
CA ASN A 53 -19.01 9.13 8.62
C ASN A 53 -19.67 9.59 7.30
N ASP A 54 -19.51 8.82 6.23
CA ASP A 54 -20.00 9.12 4.87
C ASP A 54 -19.33 10.33 4.18
N VAL A 55 -18.39 11.00 4.84
CA VAL A 55 -17.53 12.03 4.23
C VAL A 55 -16.40 11.33 3.47
N GLU A 56 -16.24 11.66 2.20
CA GLU A 56 -15.21 11.07 1.34
C GLU A 56 -13.81 11.42 1.83
N VAL A 57 -12.93 10.40 1.88
CA VAL A 57 -11.49 10.56 2.07
C VAL A 57 -10.84 10.68 0.69
N ILE A 58 -10.34 11.88 0.39
CA ILE A 58 -9.79 12.25 -0.92
C ILE A 58 -8.36 11.75 -1.08
N ASP A 59 -7.58 11.82 0.01
CA ASP A 59 -6.18 11.45 0.03
C ASP A 59 -5.76 11.05 1.45
N VAL A 60 -4.73 10.22 1.57
CA VAL A 60 -4.16 9.80 2.86
C VAL A 60 -2.63 9.84 2.77
N GLN A 61 -2.01 10.64 3.61
CA GLN A 61 -0.56 10.84 3.63
C GLN A 61 0.03 10.52 5.01
N ILE A 62 1.30 10.16 5.03
CA ILE A 62 2.06 10.02 6.27
C ILE A 62 3.01 11.22 6.44
N ILE A 63 2.84 11.98 7.51
CA ILE A 63 3.64 13.15 7.82
C ILE A 63 4.13 13.04 9.26
N ASN A 64 5.44 13.05 9.47
CA ASN A 64 6.04 12.93 10.81
C ASN A 64 5.51 11.72 11.63
N GLN A 65 5.28 10.58 10.96
CA GLN A 65 4.74 9.35 11.55
C GLN A 65 3.26 9.44 12.00
N GLU A 66 2.55 10.48 11.60
CA GLU A 66 1.10 10.59 11.75
C GLU A 66 0.40 10.38 10.40
N ILE A 67 -0.78 9.76 10.44
CA ILE A 67 -1.60 9.53 9.24
C ILE A 67 -2.61 10.68 9.12
N HIS A 68 -2.48 11.42 8.04
CA HIS A 68 -3.32 12.55 7.68
C HIS A 68 -4.35 12.13 6.64
N HIS A 69 -5.63 12.33 6.93
CA HIS A 69 -6.74 12.02 6.02
C HIS A 69 -7.31 13.33 5.49
N TYR A 70 -7.27 13.53 4.18
CA TYR A 70 -7.84 14.72 3.56
C TYR A 70 -9.28 14.45 3.16
N THR A 71 -10.20 15.32 3.61
CA THR A 71 -11.65 15.15 3.42
C THR A 71 -12.29 16.41 2.87
N ASN A 72 -13.42 16.27 2.15
CA ASN A 72 -14.15 17.40 1.59
C ASN A 72 -15.06 18.14 2.61
N ALA A 73 -15.18 17.62 3.84
CA ALA A 73 -15.97 18.24 4.92
C ALA A 73 -15.30 18.02 6.28
N PRO A 74 -15.54 18.90 7.28
CA PRO A 74 -14.95 18.78 8.60
C PRO A 74 -15.55 17.60 9.38
N LEU A 75 -14.73 17.01 10.23
CA LEU A 75 -15.13 15.91 11.13
C LEU A 75 -14.71 16.21 12.57
N SER A 76 -15.46 15.70 13.55
CA SER A 76 -15.17 15.86 14.96
C SER A 76 -15.75 14.71 15.78
N GLY A 77 -15.17 14.45 16.95
CA GLY A 77 -15.61 13.39 17.88
C GLY A 77 -15.36 12.00 17.33
N SER A 78 -16.27 11.07 17.58
CA SER A 78 -16.18 9.70 17.09
C SER A 78 -16.57 9.62 15.62
N VAL A 79 -15.77 8.89 14.85
CA VAL A 79 -16.04 8.64 13.42
C VAL A 79 -16.00 7.14 13.13
N LYS A 80 -16.85 6.72 12.20
CA LYS A 80 -16.83 5.37 11.64
C LYS A 80 -16.17 5.42 10.26
N GLY A 81 -15.04 4.75 10.12
CA GLY A 81 -14.33 4.62 8.86
C GLY A 81 -14.77 3.38 8.07
N LYS A 82 -14.85 3.53 6.76
CA LYS A 82 -15.13 2.44 5.82
C LYS A 82 -14.18 2.53 4.63
N ILE A 83 -13.41 1.46 4.42
CA ILE A 83 -12.48 1.33 3.30
C ILE A 83 -13.22 0.82 2.06
N ASP A 84 -12.91 1.34 0.87
CA ASP A 84 -13.24 0.70 -0.40
C ASP A 84 -12.38 -0.57 -0.56
N PHE A 85 -12.96 -1.70 -0.17
CA PHE A 85 -12.22 -2.96 -0.18
C PHE A 85 -11.84 -3.44 -1.58
N ASN A 86 -12.65 -3.16 -2.59
CA ASN A 86 -12.33 -3.57 -3.94
C ASN A 86 -11.07 -2.85 -4.43
N TYR A 87 -10.97 -1.56 -4.15
CA TYR A 87 -9.80 -0.76 -4.46
C TYR A 87 -8.56 -1.24 -3.67
N ARG A 88 -8.70 -1.39 -2.34
CA ARG A 88 -7.66 -1.94 -1.47
C ARG A 88 -7.16 -3.29 -1.97
N TYR A 89 -8.07 -4.23 -2.24
CA TYR A 89 -7.71 -5.59 -2.63
C TYR A 89 -6.99 -5.63 -3.99
N ASN A 90 -7.42 -4.81 -4.94
CA ASN A 90 -6.71 -4.64 -6.20
C ASN A 90 -5.26 -4.16 -5.99
N ASN A 91 -5.06 -3.16 -5.13
CA ASN A 91 -3.72 -2.67 -4.78
C ASN A 91 -2.88 -3.77 -4.10
N MET A 92 -3.46 -4.53 -3.17
CA MET A 92 -2.77 -5.66 -2.50
C MET A 92 -2.32 -6.73 -3.50
N GLN A 93 -3.19 -7.10 -4.47
CA GLN A 93 -2.85 -8.07 -5.50
C GLN A 93 -1.71 -7.57 -6.40
N ASN A 94 -1.78 -6.33 -6.84
CA ASN A 94 -0.78 -5.71 -7.70
C ASN A 94 0.56 -5.53 -6.99
N HIS A 95 0.55 -5.10 -5.75
CA HIS A 95 1.77 -4.95 -4.94
C HIS A 95 2.44 -6.31 -4.70
N SER A 96 1.64 -7.33 -4.35
CA SER A 96 2.16 -8.70 -4.22
C SER A 96 2.72 -9.24 -5.54
N GLY A 97 2.04 -8.93 -6.65
CA GLY A 97 2.51 -9.27 -8.00
C GLY A 97 3.85 -8.62 -8.33
N GLU A 98 4.05 -7.35 -7.97
CA GLU A 98 5.34 -6.67 -8.12
C GLU A 98 6.45 -7.40 -7.36
N HIS A 99 6.22 -7.75 -6.10
CA HIS A 99 7.23 -8.48 -5.31
C HIS A 99 7.57 -9.85 -5.91
N VAL A 100 6.60 -10.57 -6.47
CA VAL A 100 6.85 -11.82 -7.21
C VAL A 100 7.72 -11.56 -8.44
N LEU A 101 7.37 -10.57 -9.25
CA LEU A 101 8.13 -10.21 -10.46
C LEU A 101 9.55 -9.78 -10.11
N SER A 102 9.71 -8.88 -9.16
CA SER A 102 11.03 -8.38 -8.74
C SER A 102 11.91 -9.48 -8.14
N GLY A 103 11.33 -10.39 -7.36
CA GLY A 103 12.04 -11.56 -6.85
C GLY A 103 12.51 -12.50 -7.96
N LEU A 104 11.66 -12.75 -8.97
CA LEU A 104 12.02 -13.55 -10.14
C LEU A 104 13.09 -12.88 -11.00
N VAL A 105 12.96 -11.58 -11.29
CA VAL A 105 13.97 -10.81 -12.04
C VAL A 105 15.32 -10.87 -11.34
N LYS A 106 15.36 -10.68 -10.02
CA LYS A 106 16.59 -10.79 -9.24
C LYS A 106 17.19 -12.19 -9.30
N SER A 107 16.37 -13.23 -9.08
CA SER A 107 16.87 -14.61 -9.02
C SER A 107 17.32 -15.16 -10.37
N MET A 108 16.65 -14.76 -11.47
CA MET A 108 16.91 -15.32 -12.81
C MET A 108 17.93 -14.49 -13.59
N PHE A 109 17.95 -13.18 -13.42
CA PHE A 109 18.72 -12.25 -14.26
C PHE A 109 19.72 -11.40 -13.45
N GLY A 110 19.65 -11.41 -12.11
CA GLY A 110 20.54 -10.68 -11.23
C GLY A 110 20.25 -9.18 -11.13
N PHE A 111 19.15 -8.69 -11.73
CA PHE A 111 18.80 -7.27 -11.71
C PHE A 111 18.01 -6.92 -10.45
N ASP A 112 18.25 -5.72 -9.92
CA ASP A 112 17.53 -5.16 -8.78
C ASP A 112 16.42 -4.24 -9.25
N ASN A 113 15.30 -4.27 -8.52
CA ASN A 113 14.26 -3.26 -8.67
C ASN A 113 14.81 -1.90 -8.19
N SER A 114 14.67 -0.88 -9.01
CA SER A 114 15.09 0.50 -8.74
C SER A 114 13.91 1.47 -8.62
N GLY A 115 12.70 1.05 -8.98
CA GLY A 115 11.49 1.85 -8.89
C GLY A 115 10.23 1.01 -9.04
N PHE A 116 9.17 1.44 -8.34
CA PHE A 116 7.83 0.87 -8.43
C PHE A 116 6.81 2.00 -8.36
N HIS A 117 5.84 1.97 -9.26
CA HIS A 117 4.72 2.88 -9.23
C HIS A 117 3.43 2.12 -9.54
N LEU A 118 2.45 2.22 -8.63
CA LEU A 118 1.14 1.63 -8.77
C LEU A 118 0.12 2.76 -8.82
N SER A 119 -0.57 2.87 -9.95
CA SER A 119 -1.65 3.85 -10.16
C SER A 119 -2.92 3.16 -10.66
N ASP A 120 -3.99 3.94 -10.84
CA ASP A 120 -5.27 3.45 -11.35
C ASP A 120 -5.18 2.96 -12.82
N HIS A 121 -4.17 3.39 -13.57
CA HIS A 121 -4.10 3.17 -15.02
C HIS A 121 -2.98 2.24 -15.42
N GLU A 122 -1.88 2.26 -14.69
CA GLU A 122 -0.71 1.47 -15.03
C GLU A 122 0.10 1.12 -13.79
N ILE A 123 0.84 0.03 -13.92
CA ILE A 123 1.80 -0.41 -12.91
C ILE A 123 3.14 -0.50 -13.62
N THR A 124 4.11 0.23 -13.10
CA THR A 124 5.46 0.24 -13.66
C THR A 124 6.48 -0.25 -12.65
N THR A 125 7.46 -0.99 -13.14
CA THR A 125 8.61 -1.47 -12.36
C THR A 125 9.88 -1.18 -13.13
N ASP A 126 10.82 -0.50 -12.49
CA ASP A 126 12.11 -0.19 -13.07
C ASP A 126 13.18 -1.14 -12.53
N TYR A 127 14.06 -1.58 -13.40
CA TYR A 127 15.18 -2.46 -13.04
C TYR A 127 16.51 -1.85 -13.49
N ASN A 128 17.59 -2.14 -12.75
CA ASN A 128 18.93 -1.70 -13.09
C ASN A 128 19.57 -2.50 -14.24
N GLY A 129 18.78 -3.23 -15.05
CA GLY A 129 19.22 -4.02 -16.18
C GLY A 129 18.14 -4.12 -17.25
N PHE A 130 18.57 -4.48 -18.47
CA PHE A 130 17.68 -4.62 -19.63
C PHE A 130 17.20 -6.07 -19.79
N LEU A 131 15.89 -6.26 -19.88
CA LEU A 131 15.27 -7.54 -20.20
C LEU A 131 14.86 -7.54 -21.68
N ASN A 132 15.35 -8.51 -22.45
CA ASN A 132 14.91 -8.71 -23.82
C ASN A 132 13.56 -9.43 -23.87
N GLU A 133 12.94 -9.47 -25.05
CA GLU A 133 11.61 -10.06 -25.24
C GLU A 133 11.52 -11.53 -24.79
N GLN A 134 12.54 -12.33 -25.08
CA GLN A 134 12.58 -13.74 -24.65
C GLN A 134 12.64 -13.87 -23.13
N GLN A 135 13.40 -13.01 -22.44
CA GLN A 135 13.47 -12.97 -20.98
C GLN A 135 12.13 -12.54 -20.37
N LEU A 136 11.42 -11.58 -20.98
CA LEU A 136 10.08 -11.17 -20.54
C LEU A 136 9.06 -12.30 -20.67
N GLN A 137 9.08 -13.07 -21.76
CA GLN A 137 8.20 -14.23 -21.94
C GLN A 137 8.47 -15.32 -20.88
N ILE A 138 9.74 -15.58 -20.58
CA ILE A 138 10.10 -16.55 -19.53
C ILE A 138 9.67 -16.04 -18.15
N LEU A 139 9.86 -14.76 -17.86
CA LEU A 139 9.45 -14.11 -16.63
C LEU A 139 7.93 -14.21 -16.42
N GLU A 140 7.14 -13.87 -17.45
CA GLU A 140 5.69 -13.98 -17.41
C GLU A 140 5.23 -15.41 -17.12
N ALA A 141 5.80 -16.41 -17.81
CA ALA A 141 5.48 -17.81 -17.57
C ALA A 141 5.78 -18.23 -16.13
N LYS A 142 6.92 -17.79 -15.58
CA LYS A 142 7.32 -18.11 -14.19
C LYS A 142 6.45 -17.38 -13.17
N ALA A 143 6.08 -16.13 -13.39
CA ALA A 143 5.16 -15.40 -12.52
C ALA A 143 3.79 -16.09 -12.45
N ASN A 144 3.25 -16.48 -13.60
CA ASN A 144 2.00 -17.23 -13.67
C ASN A 144 2.10 -18.59 -12.96
N GLU A 145 3.23 -19.30 -13.05
CA GLU A 145 3.47 -20.53 -12.29
C GLU A 145 3.41 -20.30 -10.77
N VAL A 146 4.00 -19.20 -10.26
CA VAL A 146 3.94 -18.83 -8.84
C VAL A 146 2.49 -18.59 -8.41
N ILE A 147 1.72 -17.84 -9.20
CA ILE A 147 0.32 -17.53 -8.93
C ILE A 147 -0.53 -18.82 -8.91
N LEU A 148 -0.38 -19.67 -9.90
CA LEU A 148 -1.13 -20.93 -10.01
C LEU A 148 -0.81 -21.90 -8.86
N ASN A 149 0.39 -21.85 -8.32
CA ASN A 149 0.78 -22.65 -7.16
C ASN A 149 0.18 -22.14 -5.84
N ASN A 150 -0.57 -21.04 -5.86
CA ASN A 150 -1.26 -20.46 -4.72
C ASN A 150 -0.38 -20.38 -3.45
N LYS A 151 0.80 -19.78 -3.60
CA LYS A 151 1.75 -19.64 -2.49
C LYS A 151 1.20 -18.73 -1.40
N VAL A 152 1.40 -19.13 -0.15
CA VAL A 152 1.07 -18.29 1.00
C VAL A 152 2.05 -17.12 1.06
N ILE A 153 1.51 -15.90 1.19
CA ILE A 153 2.29 -14.68 1.39
C ILE A 153 2.31 -14.39 2.89
N HIS A 154 3.51 -14.23 3.45
CA HIS A 154 3.72 -13.88 4.84
C HIS A 154 4.26 -12.45 4.92
N CYS A 155 3.55 -11.59 5.67
CA CYS A 155 4.00 -10.24 6.00
C CYS A 155 4.43 -10.23 7.47
N PHE A 156 5.64 -9.80 7.75
CA PHE A 156 6.16 -9.74 9.12
C PHE A 156 7.25 -8.65 9.23
N TYR A 157 7.48 -8.20 10.44
CA TYR A 157 8.61 -7.33 10.76
C TYR A 157 9.77 -8.23 11.23
N PRO A 158 10.90 -8.30 10.49
CA PRO A 158 12.05 -9.08 10.93
C PRO A 158 12.72 -8.45 12.15
N GLU A 159 13.44 -9.24 12.95
CA GLU A 159 14.32 -8.70 13.99
C GLU A 159 15.51 -7.98 13.35
N ASP A 160 16.09 -6.99 14.05
CA ASP A 160 17.18 -6.15 13.52
C ASP A 160 18.39 -6.96 13.03
N ALA A 161 18.66 -8.13 13.63
CA ALA A 161 19.75 -9.01 13.24
C ALA A 161 19.55 -9.64 11.85
N ASP A 162 18.30 -9.79 11.41
CA ASP A 162 17.92 -10.49 10.18
C ASP A 162 17.75 -9.52 9.00
N LEU A 163 17.82 -8.20 9.22
CA LEU A 163 17.58 -7.18 8.20
C LEU A 163 18.53 -7.30 6.99
N TYR A 164 19.76 -7.77 7.20
CA TYR A 164 20.75 -7.94 6.12
C TYR A 164 20.42 -9.08 5.15
N ASP A 165 19.58 -10.01 5.55
CA ASP A 165 19.17 -11.15 4.71
C ASP A 165 17.99 -10.81 3.78
N TYR A 166 17.34 -9.66 4.03
CA TYR A 166 16.20 -9.22 3.24
C TYR A 166 16.58 -8.10 2.27
N ARG A 167 15.95 -8.12 1.10
CA ARG A 167 16.09 -7.04 0.13
C ARG A 167 15.43 -5.78 0.67
N SER A 168 16.20 -4.70 0.84
CA SER A 168 15.64 -3.36 1.04
C SER A 168 15.35 -2.69 -0.31
N LYS A 169 14.27 -1.95 -0.35
CA LYS A 169 14.01 -0.99 -1.43
C LYS A 169 14.61 0.36 -1.10
#